data_4949cbf3ad6dae606331a54e5de77b86
#
_entry.id   4949cbf3ad6dae606331a54e5de77b86
#
_cell.length_a   1.000
_cell.length_b   1.000
_cell.length_c   1.000
_cell.angle_alpha   90.00
_cell.angle_beta   90.00
_cell.angle_gamma   90.00
#
_symmetry.space_group_name_H-M   'P 1'
#
loop_
_entity.id
_entity.type
_entity.pdbx_description
1 polymer ?
#
loop_
_entity_poly.entity_id
_entity_poly.type
_entity_poly.pdbx_seq_one_letter_code
_entity_poly.pdbx_strand_id
1 'polypeptide(L)'
;MKCFRFKPVGFSVSTPQNPEPQPSADSSIGTLSLVEYPHPALFRKSKPLLRIDEGVRDAVEQMFDIMYESHGVGLAANQVALPYRMFVVNATGDPDSGEEMAFLNPILSRPRGTAVQEEGCLSLPGLRADVRRPQRVVVEAWSLDGQPIRIDLDGFLARVVQHEFDHLEGRLFTDRLPDAAGLEVKRDLELLEDIYHGKQSRGELPPEDTIMAELDRLEDQRCKT
;
A
#
# COMPACT_ATOMS: atom_id res chain seq x y z
N MET A 1 1.71 -17.46 -22.13
CA MET A 1 0.92 -17.77 -20.92
C MET A 1 1.69 -18.79 -20.08
N LYS A 2 2.41 -18.35 -19.05
CA LYS A 2 3.07 -19.26 -18.10
C LYS A 2 2.26 -19.21 -16.80
N CYS A 3 1.48 -20.28 -16.54
CA CYS A 3 0.84 -20.47 -15.24
C CYS A 3 1.91 -20.52 -14.14
N PHE A 4 1.87 -19.56 -13.21
CA PHE A 4 2.65 -19.63 -12.00
C PHE A 4 2.07 -20.72 -11.09
N ARG A 5 2.79 -21.83 -10.94
CA ARG A 5 2.43 -22.90 -9.99
C ARG A 5 2.86 -22.46 -8.59
N PHE A 6 1.89 -22.25 -7.71
CA PHE A 6 2.13 -22.12 -6.27
C PHE A 6 2.78 -23.40 -5.72
N LYS A 7 3.95 -23.27 -5.10
CA LYS A 7 4.53 -24.36 -4.29
C LYS A 7 4.25 -24.05 -2.82
N PRO A 8 3.52 -24.90 -2.09
CA PRO A 8 3.41 -24.77 -0.65
C PRO A 8 4.77 -25.06 -0.01
N VAL A 9 5.28 -24.13 0.79
CA VAL A 9 6.47 -24.31 1.59
C VAL A 9 6.03 -24.50 3.03
N GLY A 10 6.34 -25.66 3.60
CA GLY A 10 6.06 -25.96 5.00
C GLY A 10 6.87 -25.05 5.92
N PHE A 11 6.20 -24.19 6.66
CA PHE A 11 6.72 -23.47 7.80
C PHE A 11 6.24 -24.15 9.08
N SER A 12 7.18 -24.56 9.91
CA SER A 12 6.88 -24.88 11.31
C SER A 12 6.80 -23.56 12.07
N VAL A 13 5.61 -22.96 12.07
CA VAL A 13 5.27 -21.85 12.95
C VAL A 13 4.16 -22.36 13.85
N SER A 14 4.35 -22.23 15.17
CA SER A 14 3.33 -22.51 16.17
C SER A 14 2.04 -21.81 15.77
N THR A 15 1.02 -22.58 15.44
CA THR A 15 -0.32 -22.09 15.10
C THR A 15 -0.85 -21.28 16.28
N PRO A 16 -1.13 -19.98 16.16
CA PRO A 16 -1.92 -19.30 17.16
C PRO A 16 -3.30 -19.94 17.10
N GLN A 17 -3.77 -20.47 18.25
CA GLN A 17 -5.14 -20.92 18.39
C GLN A 17 -6.03 -19.69 18.14
N ASN A 18 -6.78 -19.74 17.05
CA ASN A 18 -7.77 -18.73 16.72
C ASN A 18 -8.87 -18.77 17.78
N PRO A 19 -9.05 -17.76 18.64
CA PRO A 19 -10.24 -17.68 19.47
C PRO A 19 -11.43 -17.45 18.54
N GLU A 20 -12.52 -18.17 18.78
CA GLU A 20 -13.77 -17.97 18.04
C GLU A 20 -14.14 -16.48 17.98
N PRO A 21 -14.59 -15.97 16.82
CA PRO A 21 -14.90 -14.56 16.65
C PRO A 21 -16.09 -14.19 17.54
N GLN A 22 -15.83 -13.49 18.63
CA GLN A 22 -16.88 -12.73 19.29
C GLN A 22 -17.20 -11.53 18.38
N PRO A 23 -18.47 -11.29 18.04
CA PRO A 23 -18.85 -10.10 17.29
C PRO A 23 -18.62 -8.87 18.18
N SER A 24 -17.47 -8.23 18.02
CA SER A 24 -17.22 -6.92 18.62
C SER A 24 -17.92 -5.86 17.77
N ALA A 25 -18.70 -5.02 18.43
CA ALA A 25 -19.34 -3.86 17.86
C ALA A 25 -18.36 -3.07 16.98
N ASP A 26 -18.86 -2.69 15.80
CA ASP A 26 -18.26 -1.75 14.85
C ASP A 26 -16.89 -2.13 14.27
N SER A 27 -16.86 -3.21 13.48
CA SER A 27 -15.70 -3.57 12.65
C SER A 27 -15.70 -2.87 11.29
N SER A 28 -16.67 -2.02 10.98
CA SER A 28 -16.74 -1.34 9.68
C SER A 28 -15.61 -0.33 9.54
N ILE A 29 -14.89 -0.42 8.43
CA ILE A 29 -14.03 0.64 7.92
C ILE A 29 -14.95 1.48 7.04
N GLY A 30 -15.13 2.74 7.34
CA GLY A 30 -16.01 3.64 6.57
C GLY A 30 -15.65 3.67 5.08
N THR A 31 -16.29 4.54 4.31
CA THR A 31 -15.96 4.72 2.89
C THR A 31 -14.55 5.29 2.75
N LEU A 32 -13.71 4.61 1.97
CA LEU A 32 -12.34 5.01 1.70
C LEU A 32 -12.28 6.01 0.54
N SER A 33 -11.23 6.80 0.52
CA SER A 33 -10.90 7.67 -0.61
C SER A 33 -9.40 7.81 -0.75
N LEU A 34 -8.93 8.01 -1.97
CA LEU A 34 -7.52 8.25 -2.25
C LEU A 34 -7.07 9.57 -1.60
N VAL A 35 -5.92 9.54 -0.92
CA VAL A 35 -5.30 10.75 -0.37
C VAL A 35 -4.07 11.13 -1.18
N GLU A 36 -3.91 12.43 -1.35
CA GLU A 36 -2.82 13.04 -2.13
C GLU A 36 -1.75 13.64 -1.22
N TYR A 37 -0.55 13.75 -1.74
CA TYR A 37 0.59 14.42 -1.11
C TYR A 37 0.25 15.89 -0.76
N PRO A 38 0.63 16.35 0.43
CA PRO A 38 1.40 15.71 1.49
C PRO A 38 0.55 15.15 2.66
N HIS A 39 -0.52 14.43 2.39
CA HIS A 39 -1.37 13.87 3.46
C HIS A 39 -0.54 13.05 4.47
N PRO A 40 -0.71 13.23 5.81
CA PRO A 40 0.13 12.62 6.84
C PRO A 40 0.19 11.09 6.80
N ALA A 41 -0.88 10.43 6.35
CA ALA A 41 -0.90 8.97 6.22
C ALA A 41 0.19 8.43 5.28
N LEU A 42 0.59 9.19 4.26
CA LEU A 42 1.60 8.77 3.28
C LEU A 42 3.01 8.64 3.89
N PHE A 43 3.27 9.35 4.98
CA PHE A 43 4.56 9.36 5.67
C PHE A 43 4.58 8.47 6.92
N ARG A 44 3.41 7.91 7.28
CA ARG A 44 3.29 7.03 8.42
C ARG A 44 3.74 5.62 8.08
N LYS A 45 4.65 5.06 8.89
CA LYS A 45 4.99 3.65 8.79
C LYS A 45 3.84 2.79 9.27
N SER A 46 3.32 1.95 8.36
CA SER A 46 2.21 1.04 8.63
C SER A 46 2.54 -0.04 9.64
N LYS A 47 1.59 -0.39 10.48
CA LYS A 47 1.71 -1.43 11.50
C LYS A 47 1.10 -2.75 11.04
N PRO A 48 1.69 -3.89 11.46
CA PRO A 48 1.13 -5.19 11.15
C PRO A 48 -0.29 -5.36 11.67
N LEU A 49 -1.18 -5.90 10.83
CA LEU A 49 -2.51 -6.34 11.22
C LEU A 49 -2.40 -7.57 12.13
N LEU A 50 -3.13 -7.58 13.24
CA LEU A 50 -3.19 -8.71 14.18
C LEU A 50 -4.27 -9.73 13.77
N ARG A 51 -5.26 -9.31 13.00
CA ARG A 51 -6.38 -10.14 12.54
C ARG A 51 -6.90 -9.69 11.18
N ILE A 52 -7.52 -10.61 10.47
CA ILE A 52 -8.20 -10.38 9.20
C ILE A 52 -9.69 -10.51 9.49
N ASP A 53 -10.31 -9.38 9.85
CA ASP A 53 -11.76 -9.30 10.10
C ASP A 53 -12.51 -8.86 8.83
N GLU A 54 -13.83 -8.78 8.89
CA GLU A 54 -14.68 -8.36 7.78
C GLU A 54 -14.32 -6.94 7.32
N GLY A 55 -14.07 -6.01 8.25
CA GLY A 55 -13.66 -4.66 7.89
C GLY A 55 -12.36 -4.60 7.09
N VAL A 56 -11.40 -5.52 7.33
CA VAL A 56 -10.20 -5.63 6.49
C VAL A 56 -10.55 -6.14 5.09
N ARG A 57 -11.51 -7.07 4.96
CA ARG A 57 -11.98 -7.58 3.66
C ARG A 57 -12.67 -6.48 2.86
N ASP A 58 -13.61 -5.78 3.49
CA ASP A 58 -14.31 -4.63 2.89
C ASP A 58 -13.33 -3.54 2.45
N ALA A 59 -12.30 -3.27 3.26
CA ALA A 59 -11.27 -2.30 2.90
C ALA A 59 -10.48 -2.73 1.66
N VAL A 60 -10.14 -4.02 1.53
CA VAL A 60 -9.42 -4.54 0.36
C VAL A 60 -10.28 -4.45 -0.90
N GLU A 61 -11.57 -4.75 -0.82
CA GLU A 61 -12.51 -4.56 -1.95
C GLU A 61 -12.55 -3.09 -2.38
N GLN A 62 -12.77 -2.17 -1.45
CA GLN A 62 -12.75 -0.74 -1.74
C GLN A 62 -11.39 -0.27 -2.31
N MET A 63 -10.28 -0.82 -1.84
CA MET A 63 -8.96 -0.49 -2.37
C MET A 63 -8.80 -0.93 -3.83
N PHE A 64 -9.31 -2.09 -4.23
CA PHE A 64 -9.32 -2.50 -5.64
C PHE A 64 -10.18 -1.54 -6.48
N ASP A 65 -11.38 -1.19 -6.03
CA ASP A 65 -12.26 -0.26 -6.73
C ASP A 65 -11.56 1.10 -6.95
N ILE A 66 -11.00 1.69 -5.89
CA ILE A 66 -10.26 2.96 -5.97
C ILE A 66 -9.05 2.85 -6.90
N MET A 67 -8.31 1.75 -6.84
CA MET A 67 -7.16 1.49 -7.71
C MET A 67 -7.57 1.50 -9.18
N TYR A 68 -8.65 0.81 -9.55
CA TYR A 68 -9.13 0.74 -10.93
C TYR A 68 -9.72 2.08 -11.40
N GLU A 69 -10.54 2.73 -10.59
CA GLU A 69 -11.09 4.06 -10.89
C GLU A 69 -9.99 5.10 -11.12
N SER A 70 -8.86 4.95 -10.44
CA SER A 70 -7.68 5.82 -10.57
C SER A 70 -6.71 5.35 -11.68
N HIS A 71 -7.03 4.31 -12.44
CA HIS A 71 -6.17 3.71 -13.47
C HIS A 71 -4.82 3.23 -12.92
N GLY A 72 -4.81 2.72 -11.70
CA GLY A 72 -3.64 2.17 -11.00
C GLY A 72 -3.43 0.68 -11.27
N VAL A 73 -2.26 0.20 -10.88
CA VAL A 73 -1.86 -1.21 -10.91
C VAL A 73 -1.49 -1.75 -9.52
N GLY A 74 -1.48 -0.87 -8.53
CA GLY A 74 -1.25 -1.14 -7.11
C GLY A 74 -1.80 0.01 -6.27
N LEU A 75 -2.12 -0.28 -5.01
CA LEU A 75 -2.57 0.69 -4.02
C LEU A 75 -2.25 0.20 -2.61
N ALA A 76 -1.51 1.00 -1.85
CA ALA A 76 -1.20 0.74 -0.46
C ALA A 76 -2.24 1.35 0.50
N ALA A 77 -2.43 0.73 1.64
CA ALA A 77 -3.39 1.19 2.66
C ALA A 77 -3.15 2.64 3.12
N ASN A 78 -1.88 3.08 3.17
CA ASN A 78 -1.53 4.48 3.48
C ASN A 78 -2.18 5.48 2.51
N GLN A 79 -2.33 5.10 1.24
CA GLN A 79 -2.89 5.95 0.19
C GLN A 79 -4.41 6.12 0.31
N VAL A 80 -5.04 5.37 1.19
CA VAL A 80 -6.45 5.52 1.57
C VAL A 80 -6.61 5.81 3.07
N ALA A 81 -5.60 6.43 3.66
CA ALA A 81 -5.53 6.83 5.08
C ALA A 81 -5.75 5.68 6.08
N LEU A 82 -5.37 4.45 5.73
CA LEU A 82 -5.35 3.32 6.64
C LEU A 82 -3.92 3.03 7.11
N PRO A 83 -3.64 2.99 8.42
CA PRO A 83 -2.28 2.76 8.95
C PRO A 83 -1.90 1.27 8.97
N TYR A 84 -2.54 0.45 8.13
CA TYR A 84 -2.40 -1.00 8.11
C TYR A 84 -1.34 -1.46 7.11
N ARG A 85 -0.57 -2.47 7.52
CA ARG A 85 0.47 -3.04 6.67
C ARG A 85 -0.13 -3.99 5.64
N MET A 86 -0.78 -3.40 4.61
CA MET A 86 -1.37 -4.13 3.49
C MET A 86 -1.37 -3.28 2.21
N PHE A 87 -1.36 -3.95 1.06
CA PHE A 87 -1.57 -3.34 -0.25
C PHE A 87 -2.23 -4.33 -1.21
N VAL A 88 -2.80 -3.80 -2.28
CA VAL A 88 -3.41 -4.56 -3.37
C VAL A 88 -2.65 -4.32 -4.67
N VAL A 89 -2.65 -5.32 -5.56
CA VAL A 89 -1.99 -5.25 -6.87
C VAL A 89 -2.80 -6.04 -7.89
N ASN A 90 -3.00 -5.45 -9.07
CA ASN A 90 -3.28 -6.14 -10.31
C ASN A 90 -2.42 -5.53 -11.43
N ALA A 91 -1.42 -6.27 -11.89
CA ALA A 91 -0.41 -5.77 -12.82
C ALA A 91 -0.96 -5.38 -14.21
N THR A 92 -2.19 -5.76 -14.53
CA THR A 92 -2.86 -5.36 -15.77
C THR A 92 -3.58 -4.01 -15.65
N GLY A 93 -3.96 -3.63 -14.42
CA GLY A 93 -4.79 -2.44 -14.16
C GLY A 93 -6.22 -2.57 -14.68
N ASP A 94 -6.65 -3.78 -15.02
CA ASP A 94 -7.97 -4.07 -15.60
C ASP A 94 -8.69 -5.12 -14.73
N PRO A 95 -9.86 -4.80 -14.15
CA PRO A 95 -10.61 -5.72 -13.30
C PRO A 95 -11.05 -7.00 -14.01
N ASP A 96 -11.23 -6.95 -15.34
CA ASP A 96 -11.65 -8.09 -16.15
C ASP A 96 -10.46 -8.97 -16.59
N SER A 97 -9.23 -8.61 -16.23
CA SER A 97 -8.02 -9.33 -16.63
C SER A 97 -6.94 -9.31 -15.54
N GLY A 98 -6.00 -10.26 -15.64
CA GLY A 98 -4.92 -10.38 -14.66
C GLY A 98 -5.34 -11.14 -13.41
N GLU A 99 -4.60 -10.92 -12.34
CA GLU A 99 -4.82 -11.55 -11.04
C GLU A 99 -4.81 -10.48 -9.96
N GLU A 100 -5.90 -10.39 -9.22
CA GLU A 100 -5.99 -9.55 -8.03
C GLU A 100 -5.23 -10.20 -6.87
N MET A 101 -4.29 -9.47 -6.31
CA MET A 101 -3.47 -9.93 -5.19
C MET A 101 -3.54 -8.94 -4.04
N ALA A 102 -3.97 -9.41 -2.88
CA ALA A 102 -3.88 -8.66 -1.62
C ALA A 102 -2.74 -9.23 -0.77
N PHE A 103 -1.85 -8.36 -0.33
CA PHE A 103 -0.69 -8.70 0.50
C PHE A 103 -0.85 -8.09 1.89
N LEU A 104 -1.11 -8.94 2.90
CA LEU A 104 -1.24 -8.52 4.29
C LEU A 104 0.04 -8.84 5.05
N ASN A 105 0.53 -7.86 5.81
CA ASN A 105 1.79 -7.94 6.56
C ASN A 105 2.99 -8.37 5.69
N PRO A 106 3.19 -7.76 4.51
CA PRO A 106 4.23 -8.18 3.59
C PRO A 106 5.63 -7.91 4.14
N ILE A 107 6.55 -8.81 3.77
CA ILE A 107 7.99 -8.69 3.97
C ILE A 107 8.66 -8.89 2.61
N LEU A 108 9.56 -7.99 2.23
CA LEU A 108 10.39 -8.14 1.03
C LEU A 108 11.78 -8.63 1.39
N SER A 109 12.29 -9.55 0.60
CA SER A 109 13.61 -10.14 0.79
C SER A 109 14.28 -10.47 -0.55
N ARG A 110 15.57 -10.84 -0.49
CA ARG A 110 16.37 -11.37 -1.62
C ARG A 110 16.38 -10.47 -2.87
N PRO A 111 16.67 -9.15 -2.74
CA PRO A 111 16.77 -8.27 -3.89
C PRO A 111 17.88 -8.73 -4.84
N ARG A 112 17.62 -8.77 -6.16
CA ARG A 112 18.58 -9.16 -7.20
C ARG A 112 18.42 -8.32 -8.43
N GLY A 113 19.55 -8.09 -9.10
CA GLY A 113 19.59 -7.27 -10.31
C GLY A 113 19.27 -5.81 -10.02
N THR A 114 19.22 -5.01 -11.07
CA THR A 114 18.85 -3.59 -10.99
C THR A 114 18.22 -3.19 -12.32
N ALA A 115 17.12 -2.46 -12.26
CA ALA A 115 16.45 -1.86 -13.40
C ALA A 115 16.05 -0.41 -13.08
N VAL A 116 16.18 0.47 -14.07
CA VAL A 116 15.69 1.85 -14.02
C VAL A 116 14.47 1.92 -14.95
N GLN A 117 13.35 2.42 -14.45
CA GLN A 117 12.12 2.60 -15.22
C GLN A 117 11.34 3.77 -14.65
N GLU A 118 10.54 4.42 -15.48
CA GLU A 118 9.63 5.47 -15.05
C GLU A 118 8.56 4.91 -14.09
N GLU A 119 8.34 5.62 -12.99
CA GLU A 119 7.25 5.39 -12.03
C GLU A 119 6.41 6.64 -11.89
N GLY A 120 5.12 6.43 -11.61
CA GLY A 120 4.18 7.42 -11.11
C GLY A 120 3.51 6.88 -9.86
N CYS A 121 2.77 7.72 -9.15
CA CYS A 121 2.03 7.35 -7.95
C CYS A 121 0.65 8.00 -7.97
N LEU A 122 -0.39 7.26 -7.59
CA LEU A 122 -1.76 7.78 -7.51
C LEU A 122 -1.87 8.95 -6.51
N SER A 123 -1.07 8.92 -5.44
CA SER A 123 -1.01 10.00 -4.44
C SER A 123 -0.15 11.20 -4.86
N LEU A 124 0.50 11.15 -6.03
CA LEU A 124 1.32 12.22 -6.61
C LEU A 124 0.86 12.49 -8.05
N PRO A 125 -0.33 13.07 -8.24
CA PRO A 125 -0.95 13.22 -9.56
C PRO A 125 -0.05 14.00 -10.53
N GLY A 126 0.15 13.42 -11.72
CA GLY A 126 0.94 14.03 -12.80
C GLY A 126 2.45 13.92 -12.65
N LEU A 127 2.97 13.49 -11.50
CA LEU A 127 4.41 13.37 -11.25
C LEU A 127 4.92 12.01 -11.69
N ARG A 128 5.99 12.01 -12.50
CA ARG A 128 6.68 10.79 -12.95
C ARG A 128 8.17 11.01 -12.95
N ALA A 129 8.93 9.96 -12.65
CA ALA A 129 10.40 9.98 -12.74
C ALA A 129 10.97 8.59 -12.87
N ASP A 130 12.22 8.51 -13.35
CA ASP A 130 12.99 7.29 -13.46
C ASP A 130 13.49 6.82 -12.10
N VAL A 131 13.03 5.64 -11.66
CA VAL A 131 13.35 5.06 -10.37
C VAL A 131 14.21 3.81 -10.52
N ARG A 132 15.31 3.75 -9.78
CA ARG A 132 16.17 2.57 -9.69
C ARG A 132 15.63 1.59 -8.64
N ARG A 133 15.32 0.36 -9.08
CA ARG A 133 14.88 -0.71 -8.16
C ARG A 133 15.56 -2.05 -8.46
N PRO A 134 15.65 -2.97 -7.48
CA PRO A 134 15.90 -4.38 -7.75
C PRO A 134 14.94 -4.92 -8.82
N GLN A 135 15.48 -5.69 -9.77
CA GLN A 135 14.70 -6.32 -10.82
C GLN A 135 13.87 -7.51 -10.31
N ARG A 136 14.38 -8.16 -9.25
CA ARG A 136 13.72 -9.29 -8.60
C ARG A 136 13.70 -9.13 -7.10
N VAL A 137 12.62 -9.57 -6.47
CA VAL A 137 12.45 -9.65 -5.02
C VAL A 137 11.60 -10.86 -4.67
N VAL A 138 11.72 -11.34 -3.43
CA VAL A 138 10.80 -12.31 -2.86
C VAL A 138 9.87 -11.57 -1.91
N VAL A 139 8.56 -11.74 -2.06
CA VAL A 139 7.55 -11.28 -1.11
C VAL A 139 7.04 -12.46 -0.30
N GLU A 140 6.96 -12.27 1.01
CA GLU A 140 6.29 -13.16 1.96
C GLU A 140 5.19 -12.34 2.63
N ALA A 141 3.96 -12.86 2.68
CA ALA A 141 2.79 -12.15 3.19
C ALA A 141 1.69 -13.14 3.61
N TRP A 142 0.56 -12.63 4.04
CA TRP A 142 -0.67 -13.39 4.25
C TRP A 142 -1.71 -13.00 3.20
N SER A 143 -2.48 -13.98 2.73
CA SER A 143 -3.67 -13.74 1.90
C SER A 143 -4.86 -13.30 2.77
N LEU A 144 -5.94 -12.84 2.14
CA LEU A 144 -7.21 -12.55 2.84
C LEU A 144 -7.81 -13.77 3.55
N ASP A 145 -7.51 -14.99 3.07
CA ASP A 145 -7.94 -16.23 3.70
C ASP A 145 -7.03 -16.66 4.87
N GLY A 146 -6.07 -15.81 5.26
CA GLY A 146 -5.12 -16.09 6.32
C GLY A 146 -4.11 -17.18 5.98
N GLN A 147 -3.88 -17.46 4.70
CA GLN A 147 -2.87 -18.41 4.25
C GLN A 147 -1.54 -17.69 3.99
N PRO A 148 -0.40 -18.29 4.38
CA PRO A 148 0.90 -17.74 4.06
C PRO A 148 1.17 -17.84 2.55
N ILE A 149 1.61 -16.75 1.96
CA ILE A 149 2.04 -16.68 0.56
C ILE A 149 3.51 -16.31 0.47
N ARG A 150 4.20 -16.91 -0.50
CA ARG A 150 5.58 -16.59 -0.83
C ARG A 150 5.75 -16.63 -2.35
N ILE A 151 6.15 -15.52 -2.93
CA ILE A 151 6.28 -15.38 -4.38
C ILE A 151 7.66 -14.80 -4.72
N ASP A 152 8.35 -15.41 -5.69
CA ASP A 152 9.56 -14.85 -6.31
C ASP A 152 9.10 -14.02 -7.51
N LEU A 153 9.26 -12.70 -7.41
CA LEU A 153 8.75 -11.73 -8.35
C LEU A 153 9.89 -11.19 -9.22
N ASP A 154 9.59 -10.94 -10.50
CA ASP A 154 10.50 -10.26 -11.41
C ASP A 154 9.79 -9.20 -12.26
N GLY A 155 10.58 -8.35 -12.93
CA GLY A 155 10.12 -7.37 -13.90
C GLY A 155 9.13 -6.36 -13.32
N PHE A 156 8.03 -6.13 -14.05
CA PHE A 156 7.05 -5.09 -13.72
C PHE A 156 6.33 -5.37 -12.39
N LEU A 157 5.88 -6.61 -12.17
CA LEU A 157 5.20 -6.97 -10.93
C LEU A 157 6.10 -6.80 -9.69
N ALA A 158 7.40 -7.16 -9.81
CA ALA A 158 8.37 -6.90 -8.74
C ALA A 158 8.53 -5.41 -8.44
N ARG A 159 8.42 -4.54 -9.47
CA ARG A 159 8.47 -3.09 -9.32
C ARG A 159 7.24 -2.56 -8.59
N VAL A 160 6.04 -2.94 -9.03
CA VAL A 160 4.78 -2.54 -8.39
C VAL A 160 4.78 -2.92 -6.91
N VAL A 161 5.08 -4.17 -6.59
CA VAL A 161 5.13 -4.65 -5.20
C VAL A 161 6.15 -3.87 -4.35
N GLN A 162 7.31 -3.47 -4.92
CA GLN A 162 8.27 -2.65 -4.20
C GLN A 162 7.78 -1.20 -4.02
N HIS A 163 7.03 -0.66 -4.97
CA HIS A 163 6.42 0.66 -4.87
C HIS A 163 5.39 0.68 -3.73
N GLU A 164 4.47 -0.27 -3.71
CA GLU A 164 3.45 -0.36 -2.65
C GLU A 164 4.07 -0.64 -1.27
N PHE A 165 5.14 -1.45 -1.23
CA PHE A 165 5.87 -1.70 0.00
C PHE A 165 6.55 -0.44 0.56
N ASP A 166 7.05 0.47 -0.29
CA ASP A 166 7.62 1.73 0.16
C ASP A 166 6.58 2.58 0.89
N HIS A 167 5.34 2.64 0.39
CA HIS A 167 4.26 3.32 1.09
C HIS A 167 4.05 2.78 2.51
N LEU A 168 4.15 1.46 2.71
CA LEU A 168 4.04 0.86 4.04
C LEU A 168 5.19 1.24 4.98
N GLU A 169 6.32 1.65 4.43
CA GLU A 169 7.46 2.18 5.20
C GLU A 169 7.42 3.72 5.34
N GLY A 170 6.33 4.36 4.91
CA GLY A 170 6.16 5.82 4.92
C GLY A 170 7.06 6.54 3.91
N ARG A 171 7.33 5.90 2.77
CA ARG A 171 8.19 6.41 1.70
C ARG A 171 7.44 6.55 0.40
N LEU A 172 7.81 7.57 -0.37
CA LEU A 172 7.35 7.78 -1.73
C LEU A 172 8.45 7.41 -2.74
N PHE A 173 8.09 7.19 -4.00
CA PHE A 173 9.10 6.91 -5.02
C PHE A 173 10.11 8.08 -5.20
N THR A 174 9.68 9.30 -4.87
CA THR A 174 10.52 10.50 -4.87
C THR A 174 11.70 10.41 -3.90
N ASP A 175 11.56 9.66 -2.80
CA ASP A 175 12.65 9.43 -1.84
C ASP A 175 13.76 8.51 -2.39
N ARG A 176 13.53 7.90 -3.53
CA ARG A 176 14.50 7.04 -4.24
C ARG A 176 15.23 7.72 -5.37
N LEU A 177 14.84 8.95 -5.66
CA LEU A 177 15.47 9.73 -6.74
C LEU A 177 16.87 10.17 -6.33
N PRO A 178 17.84 10.17 -7.26
CA PRO A 178 19.12 10.84 -7.04
C PRO A 178 18.89 12.37 -6.93
N ASP A 179 19.78 13.07 -6.24
CA ASP A 179 19.66 14.50 -5.93
C ASP A 179 19.26 15.37 -7.14
N ALA A 180 19.86 15.12 -8.30
CA ALA A 180 19.55 15.88 -9.52
C ALA A 180 18.09 15.69 -9.98
N ALA A 181 17.57 14.46 -10.01
CA ALA A 181 16.19 14.17 -10.37
C ALA A 181 15.22 14.64 -9.26
N GLY A 182 15.64 14.59 -7.99
CA GLY A 182 14.88 15.15 -6.88
C GLY A 182 14.65 16.67 -7.01
N LEU A 183 15.65 17.40 -7.53
CA LEU A 183 15.51 18.83 -7.81
C LEU A 183 14.54 19.11 -8.97
N GLU A 184 14.45 18.24 -9.96
CA GLU A 184 13.53 18.38 -11.09
C GLU A 184 12.06 18.28 -10.64
N VAL A 185 11.74 17.36 -9.73
CA VAL A 185 10.38 17.15 -9.23
C VAL A 185 9.99 18.08 -8.08
N LYS A 186 10.95 18.82 -7.51
CA LYS A 186 10.73 19.65 -6.32
C LYS A 186 9.62 20.67 -6.52
N ARG A 187 9.60 21.34 -7.66
CA ARG A 187 8.58 22.37 -7.97
C ARG A 187 7.19 21.78 -8.03
N ASP A 188 7.05 20.57 -8.57
CA ASP A 188 5.75 19.91 -8.68
C ASP A 188 5.27 19.46 -7.29
N LEU A 189 6.18 19.02 -6.42
CA LEU A 189 5.86 18.71 -5.02
C LEU A 189 5.41 19.97 -4.26
N GLU A 190 6.12 21.09 -4.39
CA GLU A 190 5.74 22.37 -3.78
C GLU A 190 4.34 22.81 -4.25
N LEU A 191 4.00 22.59 -5.52
CA LEU A 191 2.67 22.89 -6.04
C LEU A 191 1.58 22.01 -5.41
N LEU A 192 1.86 20.71 -5.24
CA LEU A 192 0.92 19.79 -4.56
C LEU A 192 0.74 20.17 -3.09
N GLU A 193 1.80 20.60 -2.40
CA GLU A 193 1.74 21.14 -1.03
C GLU A 193 0.85 22.36 -0.95
N ASP A 194 1.04 23.32 -1.84
CA ASP A 194 0.23 24.55 -1.90
C ASP A 194 -1.25 24.24 -2.12
N ILE A 195 -1.57 23.31 -3.02
CA ILE A 195 -2.94 22.85 -3.28
C ILE A 195 -3.54 22.19 -2.02
N TYR A 196 -2.79 21.30 -1.37
CA TYR A 196 -3.23 20.61 -0.17
C TYR A 196 -3.53 21.58 0.99
N HIS A 197 -2.59 22.47 1.29
CA HIS A 197 -2.77 23.48 2.34
C HIS A 197 -3.89 24.48 1.99
N GLY A 198 -4.08 24.76 0.72
CA GLY A 198 -5.22 25.54 0.24
C GLY A 198 -6.55 24.81 0.55
N LYS A 199 -6.66 23.52 0.31
CA LYS A 199 -7.84 22.71 0.66
C LYS A 199 -8.08 22.70 2.19
N GLN A 200 -7.02 22.54 3.00
CA GLN A 200 -7.14 22.59 4.46
C GLN A 200 -7.62 23.95 4.95
N SER A 201 -7.06 25.05 4.44
CA SER A 201 -7.44 26.42 4.86
C SER A 201 -8.90 26.77 4.51
N ARG A 202 -9.47 26.15 3.50
CA ARG A 202 -10.91 26.27 3.14
C ARG A 202 -11.83 25.30 3.89
N GLY A 203 -11.26 24.41 4.74
CA GLY A 203 -12.02 23.40 5.46
C GLY A 203 -12.50 22.22 4.60
N GLU A 204 -11.93 22.04 3.41
CA GLU A 204 -12.22 20.91 2.51
C GLU A 204 -11.51 19.63 2.98
N LEU A 205 -10.43 19.77 3.72
CA LEU A 205 -9.69 18.68 4.37
C LEU A 205 -9.61 18.96 5.88
N PRO A 206 -9.63 17.92 6.71
CA PRO A 206 -9.48 18.07 8.16
C PRO A 206 -8.07 18.59 8.53
N PRO A 207 -7.94 19.23 9.71
CA PRO A 207 -6.64 19.59 10.26
C PRO A 207 -5.76 18.36 10.49
N GLU A 208 -4.43 18.56 10.46
CA GLU A 208 -3.46 17.47 10.58
C GLU A 208 -3.58 16.71 11.90
N ASP A 209 -3.82 17.39 13.00
CA ASP A 209 -4.02 16.78 14.33
C ASP A 209 -5.24 15.85 14.36
N THR A 210 -6.33 16.21 13.66
CA THR A 210 -7.51 15.37 13.51
C THR A 210 -7.19 14.13 12.66
N ILE A 211 -6.45 14.29 11.56
CA ILE A 211 -6.00 13.17 10.73
C ILE A 211 -5.14 12.21 11.55
N MET A 212 -4.17 12.74 12.29
CA MET A 212 -3.26 11.93 13.11
C MET A 212 -4.01 11.18 14.22
N ALA A 213 -4.97 11.82 14.89
CA ALA A 213 -5.78 11.19 15.91
C ALA A 213 -6.62 10.03 15.34
N GLU A 214 -7.16 10.19 14.13
CA GLU A 214 -7.90 9.12 13.46
C GLU A 214 -6.99 7.95 13.05
N LEU A 215 -5.80 8.23 12.51
CA LEU A 215 -4.81 7.21 12.20
C LEU A 215 -4.39 6.41 13.46
N ASP A 216 -4.19 7.11 14.60
CA ASP A 216 -3.90 6.47 15.89
C ASP A 216 -5.05 5.56 16.35
N ARG A 217 -6.29 6.05 16.25
CA ARG A 217 -7.49 5.27 16.58
C ARG A 217 -7.61 4.00 15.76
N LEU A 218 -7.41 4.10 14.43
CA LEU A 218 -7.46 2.95 13.52
C LEU A 218 -6.34 1.93 13.83
N GLU A 219 -5.13 2.43 14.12
CA GLU A 219 -3.99 1.59 14.50
C GLU A 219 -4.29 0.82 15.81
N ASP A 220 -4.87 1.51 16.82
CA ASP A 220 -5.22 0.89 18.10
C ASP A 220 -6.25 -0.21 17.96
N GLN A 221 -7.16 -0.11 17.02
CA GLN A 221 -8.22 -1.09 16.79
C GLN A 221 -7.72 -2.43 16.25
N ARG A 222 -6.67 -2.43 15.38
CA ARG A 222 -6.29 -3.63 14.63
C ARG A 222 -4.80 -4.00 14.69
N CYS A 223 -3.95 -3.10 15.20
CA CYS A 223 -2.48 -3.27 15.15
C CYS A 223 -1.81 -3.30 16.53
N LYS A 224 -2.49 -2.96 17.59
CA LYS A 224 -1.96 -3.01 18.96
C LYS A 224 -2.50 -4.21 19.72
N THR A 225 -1.60 -4.88 20.49
CA THR A 225 -1.92 -5.92 21.47
C THR A 225 -2.03 -5.30 22.85
#